data_a3331907ad067328d856a5ff5a7bea5f
#
_entry.id   a3331907ad067328d856a5ff5a7bea5f
#
_cell.length_a   1.000
_cell.length_b   1.000
_cell.length_c   1.000
_cell.angle_alpha   90.00
_cell.angle_beta   90.00
_cell.angle_gamma   90.00
#
_symmetry.space_group_name_H-M   'P 1'
#
loop_
_entity.id
_entity.type
_entity.pdbx_description
1 polymer ?
#
loop_
_entity_poly.entity_id
_entity_poly.type
_entity_poly.pdbx_seq_one_letter_code
_entity_poly.pdbx_strand_id
1 'polypeptide(L)'
;LLLLALFWKEFKLISFDPGYAVTLGFRVRGLDILLTTLIVIAVVIGLQTVGVVLMSAMIVAPGVAARQWTNRLGWMVALAAFFGALAGVTGAILSSLDNGLPTGPVIVLVITGIALVSLFFAPERGLVWEWTQRRANRRRLRAALQAERVKEFAA
;
A
#
# COMPACT_ATOMS: atom_id res chain seq x y z
N LEU A 1 7.05 13.67 -11.54
CA LEU A 1 5.62 13.58 -11.28
C LEU A 1 4.78 13.81 -12.54
N LEU A 2 5.08 14.88 -13.32
CA LEU A 2 4.32 15.24 -14.52
C LEU A 2 4.38 14.14 -15.60
N LEU A 3 5.55 13.54 -15.84
CA LEU A 3 5.70 12.38 -16.74
C LEU A 3 4.89 11.17 -16.27
N LEU A 4 4.89 10.87 -14.98
CA LEU A 4 4.10 9.77 -14.42
C LEU A 4 2.59 10.01 -14.58
N ALA A 5 2.13 11.25 -14.41
CA ALA A 5 0.73 11.60 -14.60
C ALA A 5 0.31 11.52 -16.08
N LEU A 6 1.18 11.93 -17.01
CA LEU A 6 0.93 11.92 -18.45
C LEU A 6 0.84 10.49 -18.99
N PHE A 7 1.74 9.61 -18.56
CA PHE A 7 1.81 8.21 -19.00
C PHE A 7 1.16 7.24 -17.99
N TRP A 8 0.24 7.75 -17.15
CA TRP A 8 -0.42 6.95 -16.11
C TRP A 8 -1.13 5.70 -16.64
N LYS A 9 -1.84 5.85 -17.77
CA LYS A 9 -2.59 4.75 -18.40
C LYS A 9 -1.65 3.67 -18.94
N GLU A 10 -0.60 4.09 -19.61
CA GLU A 10 0.40 3.22 -20.23
C GLU A 10 1.19 2.46 -19.18
N PHE A 11 1.65 3.14 -18.13
CA PHE A 11 2.39 2.52 -17.04
C PHE A 11 1.52 1.53 -16.26
N LYS A 12 0.26 1.87 -16.02
CA LYS A 12 -0.69 0.95 -15.38
C LYS A 12 -0.88 -0.31 -16.23
N LEU A 13 -1.06 -0.18 -17.54
CA LEU A 13 -1.27 -1.29 -18.46
C LEU A 13 -0.06 -2.23 -18.46
N ILE A 14 1.15 -1.68 -18.60
CA ILE A 14 2.39 -2.47 -18.66
C ILE A 14 2.68 -3.19 -17.34
N SER A 15 2.40 -2.54 -16.20
CA SER A 15 2.67 -3.13 -14.89
C SER A 15 1.73 -4.29 -14.54
N PHE A 16 0.52 -4.35 -15.13
CA PHE A 16 -0.46 -5.38 -14.82
C PHE A 16 -0.61 -6.43 -15.91
N ASP A 17 -0.52 -6.05 -17.16
CA ASP A 17 -0.67 -6.97 -18.31
C ASP A 17 0.20 -6.53 -19.50
N PRO A 18 1.49 -6.87 -19.47
CA PRO A 18 2.41 -6.55 -20.55
C PRO A 18 2.04 -7.26 -21.86
N GLY A 19 1.41 -8.46 -21.78
CA GLY A 19 0.96 -9.21 -22.95
C GLY A 19 -0.14 -8.48 -23.70
N TYR A 20 -1.13 -7.97 -22.99
CA TYR A 20 -2.21 -7.18 -23.58
C TYR A 20 -1.71 -5.84 -24.16
N ALA A 21 -0.73 -5.22 -23.52
CA ALA A 21 -0.12 -4.00 -24.02
C ALA A 21 0.58 -4.20 -25.41
N VAL A 22 1.22 -5.36 -25.62
CA VAL A 22 1.81 -5.73 -26.92
C VAL A 22 0.74 -5.87 -27.99
N THR A 23 -0.40 -6.50 -27.70
CA THR A 23 -1.49 -6.69 -28.67
C THR A 23 -2.13 -5.37 -29.11
N LEU A 24 -2.09 -4.35 -28.26
CA LEU A 24 -2.55 -3.01 -28.57
C LEU A 24 -1.53 -2.15 -29.38
N GLY A 25 -0.38 -2.73 -29.72
CA GLY A 25 0.65 -2.04 -30.52
C GLY A 25 1.55 -1.09 -29.73
N PHE A 26 1.49 -1.10 -28.39
CA PHE A 26 2.39 -0.30 -27.57
C PHE A 26 3.82 -0.82 -27.64
N ARG A 27 4.80 0.09 -27.68
CA ARG A 27 6.23 -0.24 -27.57
C ARG A 27 6.58 -0.52 -26.10
N VAL A 28 6.10 -1.66 -25.58
CA VAL A 28 6.25 -2.05 -24.18
C VAL A 28 7.67 -1.92 -23.69
N ARG A 29 8.65 -2.37 -24.48
CA ARG A 29 10.08 -2.29 -24.13
C ARG A 29 10.57 -0.85 -23.91
N GLY A 30 10.12 0.10 -24.72
CA GLY A 30 10.51 1.52 -24.56
C GLY A 30 9.90 2.16 -23.32
N LEU A 31 8.63 1.87 -23.06
CA LEU A 31 7.91 2.37 -21.88
C LEU A 31 8.42 1.74 -20.58
N ASP A 32 8.79 0.46 -20.61
CA ASP A 32 9.39 -0.26 -19.48
C ASP A 32 10.77 0.32 -19.12
N ILE A 33 11.63 0.55 -20.12
CA ILE A 33 12.92 1.22 -19.92
C ILE A 33 12.73 2.62 -19.33
N LEU A 34 11.78 3.39 -19.85
CA LEU A 34 11.49 4.74 -19.36
C LEU A 34 11.02 4.71 -17.90
N LEU A 35 10.10 3.82 -17.56
CA LEU A 35 9.59 3.65 -16.18
C LEU A 35 10.72 3.22 -15.24
N THR A 36 11.50 2.22 -15.61
CA THR A 36 12.64 1.75 -14.81
C THR A 36 13.68 2.85 -14.60
N THR A 37 14.00 3.59 -15.65
CA THR A 37 14.94 4.71 -15.56
C THR A 37 14.44 5.80 -14.62
N LEU A 38 13.14 6.17 -14.69
CA LEU A 38 12.53 7.14 -13.78
C LEU A 38 12.59 6.68 -12.33
N ILE A 39 12.30 5.39 -12.07
CA ILE A 39 12.38 4.82 -10.73
C ILE A 39 13.81 4.87 -10.20
N VAL A 40 14.80 4.44 -11.01
CA VAL A 40 16.22 4.44 -10.62
C VAL A 40 16.68 5.86 -10.29
N ILE A 41 16.39 6.83 -11.14
CA ILE A 41 16.76 8.24 -10.90
C ILE A 41 16.13 8.75 -9.61
N ALA A 42 14.84 8.48 -9.40
CA ALA A 42 14.13 8.90 -8.18
C ALA A 42 14.74 8.29 -6.92
N VAL A 43 15.07 6.98 -6.97
CA VAL A 43 15.69 6.27 -5.84
C VAL A 43 17.08 6.81 -5.56
N VAL A 44 17.92 7.01 -6.58
CA VAL A 44 19.29 7.51 -6.40
C VAL A 44 19.29 8.91 -5.79
N ILE A 45 18.46 9.82 -6.30
CA ILE A 45 18.33 11.17 -5.74
C ILE A 45 17.80 11.10 -4.31
N GLY A 46 16.80 10.26 -4.06
CA GLY A 46 16.24 10.07 -2.73
C GLY A 46 17.25 9.53 -1.72
N LEU A 47 18.08 8.56 -2.11
CA LEU A 47 19.13 8.02 -1.25
C LEU A 47 20.18 9.07 -0.87
N GLN A 48 20.53 9.96 -1.80
CA GLN A 48 21.50 11.02 -1.55
C GLN A 48 20.95 12.12 -0.64
N THR A 49 19.65 12.41 -0.71
CA THR A 49 19.02 13.52 0.02
C THR A 49 18.57 13.11 1.42
N VAL A 50 17.97 11.93 1.59
CA VAL A 50 17.32 11.51 2.83
C VAL A 50 17.96 10.29 3.50
N GLY A 51 18.86 9.62 2.80
CA GLY A 51 19.54 8.41 3.28
C GLY A 51 18.73 7.13 3.09
N VAL A 52 19.43 5.99 3.26
CA VAL A 52 18.93 4.64 2.91
C VAL A 52 17.71 4.25 3.75
N VAL A 53 17.76 4.47 5.07
CA VAL A 53 16.72 4.02 6.00
C VAL A 53 15.40 4.74 5.74
N LEU A 54 15.44 6.07 5.61
CA LEU A 54 14.24 6.85 5.35
C LEU A 54 13.70 6.58 3.95
N MET A 55 14.56 6.45 2.94
CA MET A 55 14.13 6.17 1.57
C MET A 55 13.45 4.81 1.45
N SER A 56 14.00 3.75 2.05
CA SER A 56 13.38 2.42 2.04
C SER A 56 12.03 2.40 2.76
N ALA A 57 11.93 3.08 3.90
CA ALA A 57 10.66 3.19 4.63
C ALA A 57 9.60 3.95 3.81
N MET A 58 9.98 5.06 3.15
CA MET A 58 9.06 5.89 2.35
C MET A 58 8.59 5.21 1.06
N ILE A 59 9.35 4.27 0.51
CA ILE A 59 8.91 3.47 -0.66
C ILE A 59 7.86 2.44 -0.24
N VAL A 60 8.07 1.74 0.88
CA VAL A 60 7.26 0.57 1.27
C VAL A 60 6.07 0.95 2.14
N ALA A 61 6.29 1.71 3.22
CA ALA A 61 5.29 1.90 4.27
C ALA A 61 4.01 2.63 3.81
N PRO A 62 4.06 3.73 3.02
CA PRO A 62 2.84 4.38 2.54
C PRO A 62 2.03 3.48 1.61
N GLY A 63 2.72 2.71 0.75
CA GLY A 63 2.09 1.75 -0.16
C GLY A 63 1.37 0.63 0.58
N VAL A 64 2.01 0.06 1.59
CA VAL A 64 1.41 -0.98 2.46
C VAL A 64 0.21 -0.40 3.22
N ALA A 65 0.33 0.78 3.81
CA ALA A 65 -0.76 1.45 4.51
C ALA A 65 -1.96 1.69 3.59
N ALA A 66 -1.75 2.25 2.39
CA ALA A 66 -2.81 2.54 1.43
C ALA A 66 -3.51 1.28 0.90
N ARG A 67 -2.76 0.18 0.69
CA ARG A 67 -3.31 -1.08 0.20
C ARG A 67 -4.32 -1.71 1.16
N GLN A 68 -4.27 -1.39 2.43
CA GLN A 68 -5.23 -1.87 3.42
C GLN A 68 -6.62 -1.23 3.26
N TRP A 69 -6.68 -0.03 2.68
CA TRP A 69 -7.91 0.76 2.58
C TRP A 69 -8.64 0.58 1.25
N THR A 70 -7.93 0.21 0.18
CA THR A 70 -8.54 0.12 -1.15
C THR A 70 -7.85 -0.88 -2.07
N ASN A 71 -8.66 -1.53 -2.92
CA ASN A 71 -8.19 -2.40 -3.98
C ASN A 71 -8.10 -1.67 -5.35
N ARG A 72 -8.51 -0.40 -5.42
CA ARG A 72 -8.45 0.40 -6.66
C ARG A 72 -7.12 1.13 -6.74
N LEU A 73 -6.32 0.85 -7.78
CA LEU A 73 -4.96 1.35 -7.93
C LEU A 73 -4.87 2.89 -7.84
N GLY A 74 -5.77 3.62 -8.50
CA GLY A 74 -5.75 5.08 -8.49
C GLY A 74 -5.93 5.66 -7.09
N TRP A 75 -6.89 5.14 -6.33
CA TRP A 75 -7.12 5.52 -4.94
C TRP A 75 -5.97 5.07 -4.02
N MET A 76 -5.38 3.91 -4.29
CA MET A 76 -4.23 3.41 -3.53
C MET A 76 -3.03 4.35 -3.64
N VAL A 77 -2.72 4.84 -4.86
CA VAL A 77 -1.62 5.78 -5.07
C VAL A 77 -1.91 7.14 -4.42
N ALA A 78 -3.15 7.64 -4.52
CA ALA A 78 -3.54 8.89 -3.87
C ALA A 78 -3.43 8.79 -2.33
N LEU A 79 -3.88 7.68 -1.74
CA LEU A 79 -3.76 7.42 -0.30
C LEU A 79 -2.29 7.24 0.13
N ALA A 80 -1.48 6.53 -0.65
CA ALA A 80 -0.05 6.38 -0.36
C ALA A 80 0.67 7.73 -0.37
N ALA A 81 0.39 8.58 -1.36
CA ALA A 81 0.93 9.94 -1.42
C ALA A 81 0.47 10.79 -0.21
N PHE A 82 -0.79 10.67 0.18
CA PHE A 82 -1.33 11.36 1.34
C PHE A 82 -0.68 10.91 2.66
N PHE A 83 -0.55 9.61 2.89
CA PHE A 83 0.11 9.07 4.09
C PHE A 83 1.60 9.41 4.13
N GLY A 84 2.29 9.37 2.98
CA GLY A 84 3.68 9.80 2.87
C GLY A 84 3.87 11.27 3.20
N ALA A 85 3.00 12.15 2.66
CA ALA A 85 3.02 13.57 2.94
C ALA A 85 2.72 13.88 4.41
N LEU A 86 1.71 13.23 4.98
CA LEU A 86 1.39 13.35 6.41
C LEU A 86 2.58 12.94 7.29
N ALA A 87 3.19 11.79 7.01
CA ALA A 87 4.34 11.33 7.79
C ALA A 87 5.54 12.28 7.66
N GLY A 88 5.79 12.79 6.45
CA GLY A 88 6.86 13.77 6.23
C GLY A 88 6.65 15.07 7.02
N VAL A 89 5.46 15.65 6.91
CA VAL A 89 5.13 16.91 7.61
C VAL A 89 5.12 16.73 9.12
N THR A 90 4.43 15.70 9.63
CA THR A 90 4.35 15.46 11.09
C THR A 90 5.70 15.08 11.67
N GLY A 91 6.48 14.25 10.97
CA GLY A 91 7.83 13.89 11.41
C GLY A 91 8.80 15.08 11.40
N ALA A 92 8.72 15.97 10.41
CA ALA A 92 9.51 17.19 10.36
C ALA A 92 9.14 18.15 11.51
N ILE A 93 7.85 18.34 11.78
CA ILE A 93 7.38 19.18 12.89
C ILE A 93 7.87 18.60 14.23
N LEU A 94 7.69 17.29 14.46
CA LEU A 94 8.13 16.64 15.69
C LEU A 94 9.65 16.76 15.90
N SER A 95 10.42 16.60 14.84
CA SER A 95 11.88 16.77 14.88
C SER A 95 12.31 18.21 15.16
N SER A 96 11.50 19.20 14.77
CA SER A 96 11.82 20.60 15.01
C SER A 96 11.52 21.08 16.43
N LEU A 97 10.70 20.34 17.18
CA LEU A 97 10.36 20.68 18.57
C LEU A 97 11.48 20.35 19.56
N ASP A 98 12.39 19.47 19.20
CA ASP A 98 13.51 19.11 20.05
C ASP A 98 14.83 19.19 19.26
N ASN A 99 15.77 20.02 19.75
CA ASN A 99 17.02 20.35 19.07
C ASN A 99 18.02 19.19 18.91
N GLY A 100 17.68 17.96 19.34
CA GLY A 100 18.53 16.79 19.26
C GLY A 100 17.99 15.62 18.45
N LEU A 101 16.75 15.68 17.96
CA LEU A 101 16.12 14.54 17.26
C LEU A 101 16.46 14.54 15.77
N PRO A 102 17.08 13.47 15.25
CA PRO A 102 17.34 13.34 13.82
C PRO A 102 16.02 13.14 13.05
N THR A 103 15.77 14.01 12.07
CA THR A 103 14.50 14.06 11.32
C THR A 103 14.16 12.76 10.60
N GLY A 104 15.16 12.07 10.01
CA GLY A 104 14.96 10.82 9.29
C GLY A 104 14.30 9.72 10.13
N PRO A 105 14.90 9.32 11.25
CA PRO A 105 14.32 8.31 12.15
C PRO A 105 12.93 8.69 12.68
N VAL A 106 12.68 9.97 12.97
CA VAL A 106 11.36 10.43 13.45
C VAL A 106 10.29 10.22 12.38
N ILE A 107 10.57 10.58 11.13
CA ILE A 107 9.64 10.34 10.02
C ILE A 107 9.38 8.83 9.84
N VAL A 108 10.43 7.98 9.97
CA VAL A 108 10.27 6.52 9.88
C VAL A 108 9.36 5.99 10.99
N LEU A 109 9.50 6.49 12.22
CA LEU A 109 8.60 6.10 13.32
C LEU A 109 7.16 6.51 13.05
N VAL A 110 6.93 7.72 12.56
CA VAL A 110 5.59 8.22 12.24
C VAL A 110 4.94 7.39 11.13
N ILE A 111 5.64 7.15 10.03
CA ILE A 111 5.07 6.37 8.92
C ILE A 111 4.83 4.91 9.31
N THR A 112 5.70 4.34 10.14
CA THR A 112 5.50 2.99 10.68
C THR A 112 4.29 2.95 11.60
N GLY A 113 4.10 3.95 12.45
CA GLY A 113 2.90 4.10 13.27
C GLY A 113 1.62 4.19 12.43
N ILE A 114 1.62 5.01 11.37
CA ILE A 114 0.49 5.09 10.43
C ILE A 114 0.22 3.74 9.76
N ALA A 115 1.26 3.02 9.32
CA ALA A 115 1.13 1.72 8.70
C ALA A 115 0.56 0.67 9.68
N LEU A 116 1.00 0.66 10.93
CA LEU A 116 0.47 -0.23 11.97
C LEU A 116 -1.01 0.08 12.26
N VAL A 117 -1.35 1.36 12.49
CA VAL A 117 -2.74 1.77 12.70
C VAL A 117 -3.61 1.36 11.51
N SER A 118 -3.12 1.60 10.28
CA SER A 118 -3.79 1.17 9.05
C SER A 118 -4.01 -0.34 9.01
N LEU A 119 -3.03 -1.15 9.42
CA LEU A 119 -3.12 -2.61 9.46
C LEU A 119 -4.21 -3.10 10.43
N PHE A 120 -4.36 -2.44 11.59
CA PHE A 120 -5.36 -2.83 12.59
C PHE A 120 -6.77 -2.36 12.23
N PHE A 121 -6.93 -1.15 11.73
CA PHE A 121 -8.21 -0.48 11.55
C PHE A 121 -8.76 -0.49 10.12
N ALA A 122 -8.01 -0.96 9.14
CA ALA A 122 -8.47 -0.91 7.76
C ALA A 122 -9.69 -1.82 7.51
N PRO A 123 -10.74 -1.30 6.84
CA PRO A 123 -12.02 -1.99 6.69
C PRO A 123 -11.98 -3.18 5.72
N GLU A 124 -11.05 -3.20 4.75
CA GLU A 124 -11.03 -4.26 3.73
C GLU A 124 -10.10 -5.45 4.07
N ARG A 125 -9.03 -5.23 4.86
CA ARG A 125 -8.02 -6.25 5.20
C ARG A 125 -7.50 -6.16 6.63
N GLY A 126 -8.18 -5.43 7.51
CA GLY A 126 -7.78 -5.31 8.91
C GLY A 126 -7.88 -6.66 9.63
N LEU A 127 -6.84 -6.99 10.40
CA LEU A 127 -6.79 -8.23 11.19
C LEU A 127 -8.01 -8.40 12.10
N VAL A 128 -8.56 -7.31 12.60
CA VAL A 128 -9.75 -7.31 13.47
C VAL A 128 -10.99 -7.75 12.68
N TRP A 129 -11.13 -7.31 11.41
CA TRP A 129 -12.29 -7.66 10.58
C TRP A 129 -12.26 -9.12 10.15
N GLU A 130 -11.10 -9.66 9.76
CA GLU A 130 -10.96 -11.08 9.45
C GLU A 130 -11.28 -11.97 10.66
N TRP A 131 -10.82 -11.57 11.85
CA TRP A 131 -11.05 -12.34 13.06
C TRP A 131 -12.53 -12.39 13.43
N THR A 132 -13.26 -11.29 13.30
CA THR A 132 -14.71 -11.22 13.54
C THR A 132 -15.50 -12.00 12.50
N GLN A 133 -15.13 -11.92 11.22
CA GLN A 133 -15.78 -12.71 10.16
C GLN A 133 -15.50 -14.21 10.30
N ARG A 134 -14.28 -14.61 10.61
CA ARG A 134 -13.94 -16.02 10.86
C ARG A 134 -14.74 -16.60 12.04
N ARG A 135 -14.97 -15.82 13.10
CA ARG A 135 -15.82 -16.24 14.22
C ARG A 135 -17.30 -16.36 13.82
N ALA A 136 -17.82 -15.41 13.05
CA ALA A 136 -19.20 -15.46 12.57
C ALA A 136 -19.43 -16.63 11.61
N ASN A 137 -18.51 -16.88 10.71
CA ASN A 137 -18.59 -17.99 9.75
C ASN A 137 -18.49 -19.38 10.41
N ARG A 138 -17.64 -19.52 11.43
CA ARG A 138 -17.56 -20.74 12.23
C ARG A 138 -18.87 -21.03 12.99
N ARG A 139 -19.57 -19.99 13.48
CA ARG A 139 -20.89 -20.14 14.12
C ARG A 139 -21.95 -20.58 13.11
N ARG A 140 -21.98 -20.02 11.92
CA ARG A 140 -22.91 -20.39 10.84
C ARG A 140 -22.67 -21.82 10.36
N LEU A 141 -21.44 -22.24 10.17
CA LEU A 141 -21.08 -23.61 9.79
C LEU A 141 -21.51 -24.63 10.87
N ARG A 142 -21.29 -24.33 12.16
CA ARG A 142 -21.74 -25.20 13.25
C ARG A 142 -23.26 -25.32 13.30
N ALA A 143 -23.98 -24.23 13.10
CA ALA A 143 -25.44 -24.24 13.06
C ALA A 143 -25.97 -25.03 11.87
N ALA A 144 -25.35 -24.91 10.68
CA ALA A 144 -25.72 -25.67 9.50
C ALA A 144 -25.49 -27.17 9.70
N LEU A 145 -24.34 -27.57 10.24
CA LEU A 145 -24.02 -28.99 10.53
C LEU A 145 -24.94 -29.59 11.60
N GLN A 146 -25.36 -28.79 12.59
CA GLN A 146 -26.35 -29.26 13.57
C GLN A 146 -27.73 -29.45 12.95
N ALA A 147 -28.16 -28.55 12.07
CA ALA A 147 -29.44 -28.66 11.37
C ALA A 147 -29.48 -29.87 10.42
N GLU A 148 -28.35 -30.19 9.78
CA GLU A 148 -28.21 -31.35 8.89
C GLU A 148 -28.29 -32.68 9.70
N ARG A 149 -27.59 -32.73 10.85
CA ARG A 149 -27.69 -33.91 11.76
C ARG A 149 -29.11 -34.12 12.28
N VAL A 150 -29.82 -33.05 12.65
CA VAL A 150 -31.21 -33.19 13.13
C VAL A 150 -32.13 -33.77 12.03
N LYS A 151 -31.92 -33.39 10.76
CA LYS A 151 -32.66 -33.94 9.63
C LYS A 151 -32.35 -35.41 9.39
N GLU A 152 -31.09 -35.81 9.55
CA GLU A 152 -30.62 -37.18 9.39
C GLU A 152 -31.19 -38.13 10.48
N PHE A 153 -31.38 -37.65 11.70
CA PHE A 153 -32.02 -38.39 12.78
C PHE A 153 -33.55 -38.38 12.71
N ALA A 154 -34.17 -37.51 11.91
CA ALA A 154 -35.63 -37.43 11.76
C ALA A 154 -36.16 -38.17 10.51
N ALA A 155 -35.29 -38.71 9.65
CA ALA A 155 -35.61 -39.55 8.49
C ALA A 155 -35.41 -41.02 8.78
#